data_8c9eb3adaf2340a4c69d3b444abc325c
#
_entry.id   8c9eb3adaf2340a4c69d3b444abc325c
#
_cell.length_a   1.000
_cell.length_b   1.000
_cell.length_c   1.000
_cell.angle_alpha   90.00
_cell.angle_beta   90.00
_cell.angle_gamma   90.00
#
_symmetry.space_group_name_H-M   'P 1'
#
loop_
_entity.id
_entity.type
_entity.pdbx_description
1 polymer ?
#
loop_
_entity_poly.entity_id
_entity_poly.type
_entity_poly.pdbx_seq_one_letter_code
_entity_poly.pdbx_strand_id
1 'polypeptide(L)'
;MARSTQNAIPHISISPQNKNLIVVAEDTLLGQPVEIEVELVVLAAAIQPTAETEKVRRQFGVSCSGDKWLLEAHPKLNPCGTTTAGVYVAGVCQGPKDIPDTVAQAEGAASAASIPIHCGKVELEPYYAMCQEELCAGCSLCTNLCPYSALSMKVREDGRTVMQVTAAKCKGCGTCGGFCPGGAIKMQHFTSPQILAQIDAFFLGGQ
;
A
#
# COMPACT_ATOMS: atom_id res chain seq x y z
N MET A 1 -19.92 -38.83 20.71
CA MET A 1 -19.11 -38.50 19.52
C MET A 1 -19.85 -37.40 18.74
N ALA A 2 -19.53 -36.13 19.01
CA ALA A 2 -20.09 -35.00 18.27
C ALA A 2 -19.35 -34.92 16.94
N ARG A 3 -20.05 -35.14 15.85
CA ARG A 3 -19.53 -34.83 14.50
C ARG A 3 -19.42 -33.31 14.43
N SER A 4 -18.20 -32.80 14.17
CA SER A 4 -17.98 -31.42 13.81
C SER A 4 -18.81 -31.11 12.55
N THR A 5 -19.85 -30.29 12.71
CA THR A 5 -20.56 -29.72 11.58
C THR A 5 -19.57 -28.76 10.92
N GLN A 6 -19.00 -29.19 9.80
CA GLN A 6 -18.27 -28.33 8.89
C GLN A 6 -19.20 -27.15 8.55
N ASN A 7 -18.68 -25.93 8.62
CA ASN A 7 -19.36 -24.69 8.29
C ASN A 7 -20.19 -24.86 7.03
N ALA A 8 -21.52 -24.70 7.15
CA ALA A 8 -22.39 -24.74 5.99
C ALA A 8 -22.01 -23.57 5.07
N ILE A 9 -21.60 -23.87 3.85
CA ILE A 9 -21.29 -22.83 2.88
C ILE A 9 -22.60 -22.10 2.58
N PRO A 10 -22.68 -20.77 2.82
CA PRO A 10 -23.88 -20.00 2.52
C PRO A 10 -24.24 -20.13 1.03
N HIS A 11 -25.47 -20.51 0.74
CA HIS A 11 -25.93 -20.64 -0.63
C HIS A 11 -27.43 -20.34 -0.73
N ILE A 12 -27.86 -20.01 -1.94
CA ILE A 12 -29.26 -19.78 -2.28
C ILE A 12 -29.67 -20.85 -3.28
N SER A 13 -30.78 -21.54 -3.03
CA SER A 13 -31.37 -22.52 -3.92
C SER A 13 -32.84 -22.19 -4.18
N ILE A 14 -33.42 -22.81 -5.19
CA ILE A 14 -34.85 -22.63 -5.54
C ILE A 14 -35.61 -23.83 -4.97
N SER A 15 -36.67 -23.54 -4.22
CA SER A 15 -37.60 -24.57 -3.73
C SER A 15 -38.30 -25.26 -4.91
N PRO A 16 -38.25 -26.61 -5.00
CA PRO A 16 -38.92 -27.33 -6.10
C PRO A 16 -40.44 -27.30 -6.02
N GLN A 17 -41.00 -26.91 -4.88
CA GLN A 17 -42.45 -26.99 -4.62
C GLN A 17 -43.21 -25.71 -5.06
N ASN A 18 -42.67 -24.52 -4.78
CA ASN A 18 -43.36 -23.27 -4.93
C ASN A 18 -42.53 -22.17 -5.64
N LYS A 19 -41.32 -22.50 -6.08
CA LYS A 19 -40.36 -21.59 -6.69
C LYS A 19 -39.84 -20.48 -5.78
N ASN A 20 -40.11 -20.51 -4.48
CA ASN A 20 -39.50 -19.63 -3.51
C ASN A 20 -37.97 -19.90 -3.40
N LEU A 21 -37.24 -18.96 -2.81
CA LEU A 21 -35.82 -19.09 -2.59
C LEU A 21 -35.55 -19.65 -1.18
N ILE A 22 -34.67 -20.62 -1.08
CA ILE A 22 -34.19 -21.17 0.20
C ILE A 22 -32.80 -20.61 0.41
N VAL A 23 -32.64 -19.81 1.47
CA VAL A 23 -31.36 -19.25 1.89
C VAL A 23 -30.80 -20.10 3.01
N VAL A 24 -29.64 -20.70 2.78
CA VAL A 24 -28.89 -21.43 3.81
C VAL A 24 -27.76 -20.53 4.31
N ALA A 25 -27.72 -20.29 5.62
CA ALA A 25 -26.69 -19.47 6.27
C ALA A 25 -26.35 -20.07 7.63
N GLU A 26 -25.23 -19.65 8.20
CA GLU A 26 -24.87 -20.01 9.57
C GLU A 26 -25.35 -18.92 10.54
N ASP A 27 -26.11 -19.32 11.55
CA ASP A 27 -26.34 -18.47 12.72
C ASP A 27 -25.08 -18.50 13.58
N THR A 28 -24.29 -17.42 13.50
CA THR A 28 -23.01 -17.32 14.20
C THR A 28 -23.13 -17.22 15.72
N LEU A 29 -24.33 -16.89 16.25
CA LEU A 29 -24.59 -16.86 17.69
C LEU A 29 -24.89 -18.25 18.23
N LEU A 30 -25.63 -19.05 17.46
CA LEU A 30 -25.99 -20.41 17.83
C LEU A 30 -25.01 -21.48 17.31
N GLY A 31 -24.15 -21.11 16.35
CA GLY A 31 -23.22 -22.03 15.69
C GLY A 31 -23.93 -23.13 14.90
N GLN A 32 -25.11 -22.83 14.35
CA GLN A 32 -25.92 -23.81 13.64
C GLN A 32 -26.35 -23.29 12.26
N PRO A 33 -26.43 -24.15 11.23
CA PRO A 33 -27.00 -23.80 9.96
C PRO A 33 -28.51 -23.52 10.08
N VAL A 34 -28.96 -22.44 9.44
CA VAL A 34 -30.35 -22.02 9.36
C VAL A 34 -30.77 -22.03 7.90
N GLU A 35 -31.94 -22.61 7.63
CA GLU A 35 -32.61 -22.56 6.34
C GLU A 35 -33.82 -21.64 6.42
N ILE A 36 -33.91 -20.63 5.55
CA ILE A 36 -35.01 -19.68 5.55
C ILE A 36 -35.59 -19.64 4.14
N GLU A 37 -36.89 -19.91 4.05
CA GLU A 37 -37.64 -19.78 2.80
C GLU A 37 -38.14 -18.35 2.65
N VAL A 38 -37.86 -17.71 1.51
CA VAL A 38 -38.21 -16.33 1.20
C VAL A 38 -38.67 -16.18 -0.26
N GLU A 39 -39.50 -15.19 -0.54
CA GLU A 39 -39.94 -14.87 -1.90
C GLU A 39 -38.89 -14.09 -2.70
N LEU A 40 -38.09 -13.27 -2.02
CA LEU A 40 -37.11 -12.38 -2.62
C LEU A 40 -35.86 -12.32 -1.75
N VAL A 41 -34.68 -12.39 -2.39
CA VAL A 41 -33.39 -12.13 -1.74
C VAL A 41 -32.76 -10.90 -2.37
N VAL A 42 -32.45 -9.88 -1.55
CA VAL A 42 -31.73 -8.69 -1.96
C VAL A 42 -30.26 -8.84 -1.55
N LEU A 43 -29.37 -8.88 -2.53
CA LEU A 43 -27.93 -9.00 -2.30
C LEU A 43 -27.31 -7.62 -2.11
N ALA A 44 -26.75 -7.36 -0.93
CA ALA A 44 -25.91 -6.20 -0.67
C ALA A 44 -24.46 -6.54 -1.05
N ALA A 45 -24.18 -6.58 -2.35
CA ALA A 45 -22.85 -6.97 -2.86
C ALA A 45 -21.81 -5.91 -2.53
N ALA A 46 -20.64 -6.34 -2.08
CA ALA A 46 -19.49 -5.48 -1.86
C ALA A 46 -18.77 -5.14 -3.17
N ILE A 47 -18.05 -4.01 -3.16
CA ILE A 47 -17.14 -3.64 -4.24
C ILE A 47 -15.77 -4.24 -3.92
N GLN A 48 -15.13 -4.83 -4.92
CA GLN A 48 -13.78 -5.39 -4.80
C GLN A 48 -12.83 -4.75 -5.81
N PRO A 49 -11.52 -4.62 -5.47
CA PRO A 49 -10.54 -4.16 -6.43
C PRO A 49 -10.42 -5.16 -7.59
N THR A 50 -10.18 -4.65 -8.80
CA THR A 50 -9.96 -5.50 -9.98
C THR A 50 -8.62 -6.23 -9.91
N ALA A 51 -8.51 -7.35 -10.63
CA ALA A 51 -7.26 -8.11 -10.71
C ALA A 51 -6.10 -7.27 -11.30
N GLU A 52 -6.42 -6.26 -12.11
CA GLU A 52 -5.43 -5.37 -12.73
C GLU A 52 -4.89 -4.31 -11.78
N THR A 53 -5.52 -4.08 -10.64
CA THR A 53 -5.04 -3.11 -9.62
C THR A 53 -3.58 -3.38 -9.24
N GLU A 54 -3.19 -4.65 -9.14
CA GLU A 54 -1.80 -5.01 -8.81
C GLU A 54 -0.81 -4.59 -9.91
N LYS A 55 -1.19 -4.68 -11.18
CA LYS A 55 -0.37 -4.23 -12.31
C LYS A 55 -0.19 -2.70 -12.28
N VAL A 56 -1.29 -1.97 -12.08
CA VAL A 56 -1.27 -0.50 -11.95
C VAL A 56 -0.42 -0.08 -10.75
N ARG A 57 -0.62 -0.73 -9.60
CA ARG A 57 0.16 -0.48 -8.39
C ARG A 57 1.66 -0.56 -8.64
N ARG A 58 2.12 -1.64 -9.30
CA ARG A 58 3.55 -1.84 -9.61
C ARG A 58 4.07 -0.82 -10.60
N GLN A 59 3.28 -0.50 -11.62
CA GLN A 59 3.67 0.43 -12.67
C GLN A 59 3.92 1.84 -12.11
N PHE A 60 3.06 2.31 -11.21
CA PHE A 60 3.15 3.64 -10.62
C PHE A 60 3.85 3.67 -9.24
N GLY A 61 4.21 2.52 -8.69
CA GLY A 61 4.88 2.42 -7.39
C GLY A 61 3.99 2.87 -6.23
N VAL A 62 2.69 2.62 -6.31
CA VAL A 62 1.72 3.00 -5.28
C VAL A 62 1.61 1.89 -4.24
N SER A 63 1.47 2.24 -2.97
CA SER A 63 1.20 1.30 -1.89
C SER A 63 -0.24 0.80 -1.94
N CYS A 64 -0.51 -0.39 -1.39
CA CYS A 64 -1.87 -0.92 -1.27
C CYS A 64 -2.14 -1.50 0.13
N SER A 65 -3.43 -1.56 0.48
CA SER A 65 -3.91 -2.25 1.69
C SER A 65 -3.79 -3.77 1.57
N GLY A 66 -4.03 -4.48 2.67
CA GLY A 66 -4.15 -5.94 2.68
C GLY A 66 -5.24 -6.46 1.75
N ASP A 67 -6.31 -5.70 1.56
CA ASP A 67 -7.43 -6.00 0.66
C ASP A 67 -7.19 -5.53 -0.79
N LYS A 68 -5.96 -5.12 -1.10
CA LYS A 68 -5.50 -4.70 -2.45
C LYS A 68 -6.08 -3.37 -2.97
N TRP A 69 -6.64 -2.53 -2.13
CA TRP A 69 -6.98 -1.15 -2.49
C TRP A 69 -5.72 -0.27 -2.54
N LEU A 70 -5.68 0.67 -3.47
CA LEU A 70 -4.58 1.65 -3.53
C LEU A 70 -4.65 2.58 -2.32
N LEU A 71 -3.51 2.86 -1.71
CA LEU A 71 -3.43 3.69 -0.51
C LEU A 71 -2.99 5.11 -0.83
N GLU A 72 -3.64 6.05 -0.15
CA GLU A 72 -3.20 7.42 -0.01
C GLU A 72 -1.94 7.51 0.88
N ALA A 73 -1.24 8.64 0.81
CA ALA A 73 -0.08 8.90 1.64
C ALA A 73 -0.47 9.08 3.12
N HIS A 74 -1.62 9.72 3.39
CA HIS A 74 -2.16 9.87 4.73
C HIS A 74 -3.66 10.17 4.68
N PRO A 75 -4.52 9.41 5.39
CA PRO A 75 -5.98 9.51 5.24
C PRO A 75 -6.56 10.87 5.62
N LYS A 76 -5.93 11.63 6.51
CA LYS A 76 -6.41 12.96 6.95
C LYS A 76 -5.62 14.12 6.36
N LEU A 77 -4.29 13.99 6.26
CA LEU A 77 -3.41 15.10 5.86
C LEU A 77 -3.16 15.14 4.35
N ASN A 78 -3.22 14.01 3.66
CA ASN A 78 -3.02 13.92 2.22
C ASN A 78 -3.87 12.80 1.63
N PRO A 79 -5.21 12.96 1.59
CA PRO A 79 -6.14 11.89 1.23
C PRO A 79 -6.18 11.58 -0.27
N CYS A 80 -5.65 12.44 -1.12
CA CYS A 80 -5.61 12.25 -2.57
C CYS A 80 -4.20 11.96 -3.11
N GLY A 81 -3.15 12.33 -2.38
CA GLY A 81 -1.78 12.03 -2.76
C GLY A 81 -1.41 10.59 -2.42
N THR A 82 -0.48 10.01 -3.17
CA THR A 82 0.11 8.71 -2.83
C THR A 82 1.48 8.88 -2.18
N THR A 83 2.07 7.76 -1.75
CA THR A 83 3.46 7.74 -1.30
C THR A 83 4.46 8.02 -2.43
N THR A 84 4.04 7.94 -3.69
CA THR A 84 4.86 8.31 -4.85
C THR A 84 4.54 9.75 -5.26
N ALA A 85 5.53 10.63 -5.21
CA ALA A 85 5.35 12.03 -5.57
C ALA A 85 4.86 12.19 -7.01
N GLY A 86 3.86 13.07 -7.22
CA GLY A 86 3.24 13.30 -8.53
C GLY A 86 2.21 12.25 -8.95
N VAL A 87 1.91 11.27 -8.10
CA VAL A 87 0.84 10.28 -8.33
C VAL A 87 -0.27 10.49 -7.32
N TYR A 88 -1.49 10.58 -7.81
CA TYR A 88 -2.69 10.85 -7.02
C TYR A 88 -3.70 9.73 -7.18
N VAL A 89 -4.54 9.52 -6.17
CA VAL A 89 -5.64 8.54 -6.18
C VAL A 89 -6.96 9.26 -5.98
N ALA A 90 -8.00 8.80 -6.66
CA ALA A 90 -9.36 9.29 -6.47
C ALA A 90 -10.38 8.21 -6.76
N GLY A 91 -11.50 8.24 -6.05
CA GLY A 91 -12.65 7.36 -6.25
C GLY A 91 -12.43 5.93 -5.77
N VAL A 92 -13.12 5.01 -6.40
CA VAL A 92 -13.25 3.61 -5.97
C VAL A 92 -11.94 2.82 -5.99
N CYS A 93 -10.89 3.30 -6.66
CA CYS A 93 -9.59 2.62 -6.61
C CYS A 93 -8.93 2.62 -5.22
N GLN A 94 -9.33 3.53 -4.34
CA GLN A 94 -8.86 3.63 -2.95
C GLN A 94 -9.72 2.80 -1.98
N GLY A 95 -10.97 2.55 -2.33
CA GLY A 95 -11.93 1.82 -1.50
C GLY A 95 -13.36 2.07 -1.96
N PRO A 96 -14.33 1.31 -1.45
CA PRO A 96 -15.73 1.53 -1.74
C PRO A 96 -16.17 2.95 -1.38
N LYS A 97 -16.80 3.63 -2.33
CA LYS A 97 -17.31 5.01 -2.18
C LYS A 97 -18.60 5.18 -2.95
N ASP A 98 -19.41 6.13 -2.54
CA ASP A 98 -20.55 6.61 -3.31
C ASP A 98 -20.11 7.61 -4.40
N ILE A 99 -21.07 8.04 -5.22
CA ILE A 99 -20.80 8.96 -6.33
C ILE A 99 -20.40 10.35 -5.83
N PRO A 100 -21.09 10.98 -4.86
CA PRO A 100 -20.72 12.27 -4.30
C PRO A 100 -19.28 12.29 -3.75
N ASP A 101 -18.90 11.31 -2.94
CA ASP A 101 -17.56 11.20 -2.39
C ASP A 101 -16.51 10.99 -3.47
N THR A 102 -16.84 10.19 -4.50
CA THR A 102 -15.95 9.97 -5.65
C THR A 102 -15.67 11.26 -6.41
N VAL A 103 -16.71 12.07 -6.66
CA VAL A 103 -16.57 13.36 -7.36
C VAL A 103 -15.77 14.35 -6.52
N ALA A 104 -16.09 14.50 -5.23
CA ALA A 104 -15.37 15.40 -4.33
C ALA A 104 -13.86 15.02 -4.25
N GLN A 105 -13.58 13.72 -4.18
CA GLN A 105 -12.19 13.25 -4.15
C GLN A 105 -11.47 13.48 -5.50
N ALA A 106 -12.17 13.33 -6.62
CA ALA A 106 -11.60 13.61 -7.94
C ALA A 106 -11.23 15.09 -8.10
N GLU A 107 -12.08 16.01 -7.64
CA GLU A 107 -11.81 17.45 -7.60
C GLU A 107 -10.59 17.77 -6.70
N GLY A 108 -10.53 17.15 -5.51
CA GLY A 108 -9.40 17.27 -4.60
C GLY A 108 -8.09 16.77 -5.21
N ALA A 109 -8.12 15.63 -5.91
CA ALA A 109 -6.95 15.07 -6.59
C ALA A 109 -6.50 15.96 -7.77
N ALA A 110 -7.45 16.49 -8.56
CA ALA A 110 -7.16 17.41 -9.66
C ALA A 110 -6.54 18.72 -9.14
N SER A 111 -7.08 19.28 -8.06
CA SER A 111 -6.53 20.44 -7.37
C SER A 111 -5.11 20.19 -6.88
N ALA A 112 -4.87 19.08 -6.20
CA ALA A 112 -3.54 18.70 -5.71
C ALA A 112 -2.53 18.50 -6.86
N ALA A 113 -2.96 17.89 -7.96
CA ALA A 113 -2.12 17.69 -9.15
C ALA A 113 -1.78 19.00 -9.87
N SER A 114 -2.65 20.01 -9.80
CA SER A 114 -2.41 21.32 -10.43
C SER A 114 -1.24 22.08 -9.79
N ILE A 115 -0.97 21.86 -8.51
CA ILE A 115 0.10 22.55 -7.76
C ILE A 115 1.48 22.34 -8.39
N PRO A 116 1.98 21.08 -8.51
CA PRO A 116 3.29 20.84 -9.12
C PRO A 116 3.33 21.22 -10.60
N ILE A 117 2.20 21.13 -11.33
CA ILE A 117 2.12 21.57 -12.73
C ILE A 117 2.33 23.08 -12.81
N HIS A 118 1.67 23.86 -11.96
CA HIS A 118 1.82 25.31 -11.90
C HIS A 118 3.22 25.73 -11.43
N CYS A 119 3.76 25.06 -10.42
CA CYS A 119 5.10 25.33 -9.88
C CYS A 119 6.23 24.86 -10.81
N GLY A 120 5.96 23.99 -11.79
CA GLY A 120 6.96 23.40 -12.69
C GLY A 120 7.96 22.47 -12.01
N LYS A 121 7.74 22.13 -10.75
CA LYS A 121 8.61 21.23 -9.96
C LYS A 121 7.82 20.47 -8.90
N VAL A 122 8.37 19.33 -8.48
CA VAL A 122 7.89 18.54 -7.33
C VAL A 122 8.98 18.57 -6.26
N GLU A 123 8.62 18.94 -5.04
CA GLU A 123 9.53 18.84 -3.90
C GLU A 123 9.56 17.39 -3.42
N LEU A 124 10.77 16.83 -3.29
CA LEU A 124 11.00 15.49 -2.80
C LEU A 124 11.47 15.55 -1.36
N GLU A 125 11.13 14.53 -0.59
CA GLU A 125 11.69 14.34 0.74
C GLU A 125 13.22 14.22 0.66
N PRO A 126 13.98 14.96 1.48
CA PRO A 126 15.44 14.91 1.46
C PRO A 126 15.99 13.59 2.02
N TYR A 127 15.14 12.79 2.65
CA TYR A 127 15.50 11.55 3.33
C TYR A 127 15.31 10.36 2.39
N TYR A 128 16.37 9.91 1.75
CA TYR A 128 16.33 8.72 0.89
C TYR A 128 17.57 7.83 1.10
N ALA A 129 17.44 6.58 0.70
CA ALA A 129 18.54 5.63 0.78
C ALA A 129 19.61 5.95 -0.26
N MET A 130 20.88 5.81 0.12
CA MET A 130 22.03 5.89 -0.78
C MET A 130 22.81 4.59 -0.75
N CYS A 131 23.29 4.15 -1.90
CA CYS A 131 24.13 2.97 -2.02
C CYS A 131 25.61 3.37 -2.06
N GLN A 132 26.39 2.78 -1.16
CA GLN A 132 27.85 2.74 -1.29
C GLN A 132 28.19 1.56 -2.21
N GLU A 133 28.39 1.85 -3.49
CA GLU A 133 28.50 0.84 -4.54
C GLU A 133 29.70 -0.10 -4.33
N GLU A 134 30.74 0.37 -3.67
CA GLU A 134 31.95 -0.41 -3.33
C GLU A 134 31.64 -1.56 -2.34
N LEU A 135 30.69 -1.33 -1.45
CA LEU A 135 30.26 -2.30 -0.43
C LEU A 135 29.08 -3.15 -0.87
N CYS A 136 28.47 -2.82 -2.02
CA CYS A 136 27.28 -3.52 -2.49
C CYS A 136 27.63 -4.87 -3.10
N ALA A 137 27.12 -5.95 -2.50
CA ALA A 137 27.32 -7.32 -2.97
C ALA A 137 26.36 -7.73 -4.11
N GLY A 138 25.42 -6.87 -4.55
CA GLY A 138 24.48 -7.19 -5.61
C GLY A 138 23.42 -8.25 -5.27
N CYS A 139 23.18 -8.53 -3.99
CA CYS A 139 22.34 -9.66 -3.53
C CYS A 139 20.82 -9.45 -3.71
N SER A 140 20.36 -8.29 -4.14
CA SER A 140 18.95 -7.94 -4.40
C SER A 140 18.00 -8.03 -3.19
N LEU A 141 18.45 -8.30 -1.98
CA LEU A 141 17.58 -8.39 -0.79
C LEU A 141 16.81 -7.09 -0.56
N CYS A 142 17.46 -5.95 -0.71
CA CYS A 142 16.86 -4.64 -0.48
C CYS A 142 15.71 -4.33 -1.46
N THR A 143 15.79 -4.79 -2.72
CA THR A 143 14.74 -4.55 -3.72
C THR A 143 13.45 -5.30 -3.39
N ASN A 144 13.56 -6.51 -2.84
CA ASN A 144 12.42 -7.32 -2.45
C ASN A 144 11.73 -6.81 -1.16
N LEU A 145 12.49 -6.13 -0.30
CA LEU A 145 11.99 -5.59 0.97
C LEU A 145 11.35 -4.20 0.83
N CYS A 146 11.56 -3.50 -0.29
CA CYS A 146 11.08 -2.13 -0.45
C CYS A 146 9.58 -2.08 -0.76
N PRO A 147 8.73 -1.62 0.17
CA PRO A 147 7.28 -1.54 -0.06
C PRO A 147 6.90 -0.48 -1.10
N TYR A 148 7.80 0.47 -1.37
CA TYR A 148 7.59 1.57 -2.32
C TYR A 148 8.15 1.29 -3.71
N SER A 149 8.74 0.11 -3.94
CA SER A 149 9.42 -0.23 -5.20
C SER A 149 10.40 0.86 -5.68
N ALA A 150 11.09 1.49 -4.72
CA ALA A 150 12.03 2.58 -4.96
C ALA A 150 13.44 2.10 -5.31
N LEU A 151 13.70 0.80 -5.20
CA LEU A 151 15.01 0.21 -5.39
C LEU A 151 15.02 -0.71 -6.61
N SER A 152 16.06 -0.61 -7.41
CA SER A 152 16.32 -1.47 -8.57
C SER A 152 17.79 -1.89 -8.58
N MET A 153 18.11 -2.87 -9.40
CA MET A 153 19.51 -3.26 -9.61
C MET A 153 20.00 -2.67 -10.95
N LYS A 154 21.20 -2.13 -10.96
CA LYS A 154 21.90 -1.69 -12.17
C LYS A 154 23.22 -2.43 -12.33
N VAL A 155 23.64 -2.65 -13.57
CA VAL A 155 24.97 -3.16 -13.88
C VAL A 155 25.90 -1.96 -14.09
N ARG A 156 27.05 -1.95 -13.43
CA ARG A 156 28.11 -0.96 -13.61
C ARG A 156 28.97 -1.28 -14.82
N GLU A 157 29.82 -0.35 -15.22
CA GLU A 157 30.79 -0.52 -16.30
C GLU A 157 31.80 -1.64 -16.02
N ASP A 158 32.10 -1.89 -14.74
CA ASP A 158 32.98 -2.97 -14.27
C ASP A 158 32.30 -4.36 -14.24
N GLY A 159 31.04 -4.46 -14.70
CA GLY A 159 30.25 -5.70 -14.74
C GLY A 159 29.59 -6.07 -13.40
N ARG A 160 29.86 -5.37 -12.30
CA ARG A 160 29.22 -5.64 -11.00
C ARG A 160 27.78 -5.12 -11.00
N THR A 161 26.90 -5.88 -10.40
CA THR A 161 25.52 -5.45 -10.17
C THR A 161 25.40 -4.78 -8.82
N VAL A 162 24.85 -3.56 -8.79
CA VAL A 162 24.70 -2.77 -7.56
C VAL A 162 23.27 -2.21 -7.45
N MET A 163 22.86 -1.87 -6.24
CA MET A 163 21.56 -1.26 -5.98
C MET A 163 21.54 0.19 -6.45
N GLN A 164 20.46 0.57 -7.09
CA GLN A 164 20.12 1.94 -7.47
C GLN A 164 18.82 2.40 -6.81
N VAL A 165 18.80 3.64 -6.36
CA VAL A 165 17.62 4.25 -5.72
C VAL A 165 16.94 5.22 -6.68
N THR A 166 15.62 5.12 -6.78
CA THR A 166 14.77 6.16 -7.40
C THR A 166 14.30 7.09 -6.28
N ALA A 167 14.96 8.24 -6.12
CA ALA A 167 14.71 9.17 -5.03
C ALA A 167 13.22 9.60 -4.95
N ALA A 168 12.56 9.83 -6.09
CA ALA A 168 11.14 10.21 -6.16
C ALA A 168 10.18 9.19 -5.53
N LYS A 169 10.58 7.90 -5.46
CA LYS A 169 9.78 6.83 -4.84
C LYS A 169 10.21 6.52 -3.41
N CYS A 170 11.43 6.86 -3.03
CA CYS A 170 11.97 6.53 -1.72
C CYS A 170 11.35 7.41 -0.63
N LYS A 171 10.85 6.78 0.43
CA LYS A 171 10.26 7.45 1.60
C LYS A 171 11.17 7.45 2.84
N GLY A 172 12.45 7.13 2.65
CA GLY A 172 13.40 7.21 3.75
C GLY A 172 13.13 6.29 4.94
N CYS A 173 12.32 5.23 4.79
CA CYS A 173 11.91 4.37 5.91
C CYS A 173 13.04 3.55 6.56
N GLY A 174 14.22 3.46 5.92
CA GLY A 174 15.41 2.81 6.48
C GLY A 174 15.44 1.29 6.42
N THR A 175 14.32 0.61 6.07
CA THR A 175 14.23 -0.86 6.06
C THR A 175 15.36 -1.52 5.27
N CYS A 176 15.66 -1.01 4.06
CA CYS A 176 16.73 -1.55 3.23
C CYS A 176 18.13 -1.40 3.87
N GLY A 177 18.35 -0.32 4.61
CA GLY A 177 19.60 -0.08 5.33
C GLY A 177 19.79 -1.05 6.49
N GLY A 178 18.73 -1.27 7.27
CA GLY A 178 18.76 -2.20 8.41
C GLY A 178 18.93 -3.67 7.99
N PHE A 179 18.46 -4.04 6.82
CA PHE A 179 18.59 -5.41 6.29
C PHE A 179 19.79 -5.64 5.37
N CYS A 180 20.58 -4.62 5.07
CA CYS A 180 21.74 -4.78 4.20
C CYS A 180 22.89 -5.50 4.91
N PRO A 181 23.24 -6.76 4.56
CA PRO A 181 24.28 -7.52 5.27
C PRO A 181 25.68 -6.92 5.08
N GLY A 182 25.92 -6.24 3.96
CA GLY A 182 27.18 -5.55 3.67
C GLY A 182 27.26 -4.12 4.21
N GLY A 183 26.18 -3.60 4.86
CA GLY A 183 26.13 -2.22 5.34
C GLY A 183 26.27 -1.17 4.24
N ALA A 184 26.02 -1.56 2.98
CA ALA A 184 26.21 -0.73 1.80
C ALA A 184 25.18 0.38 1.65
N ILE A 185 24.08 0.33 2.40
CA ILE A 185 22.98 1.30 2.28
C ILE A 185 23.01 2.24 3.48
N LYS A 186 23.11 3.53 3.20
CA LYS A 186 23.03 4.61 4.19
C LYS A 186 21.80 5.45 3.92
N MET A 187 21.22 6.00 4.97
CA MET A 187 20.14 6.98 4.86
C MET A 187 20.73 8.38 4.83
N GLN A 188 20.37 9.16 3.82
CA GLN A 188 20.79 10.56 3.75
C GLN A 188 20.21 11.32 4.96
N HIS A 189 21.00 12.19 5.55
CA HIS A 189 20.70 12.96 6.76
C HIS A 189 20.52 12.16 8.06
N PHE A 190 20.73 10.84 8.03
CA PHE A 190 20.67 9.96 9.21
C PHE A 190 21.94 9.10 9.35
N THR A 191 23.11 9.68 9.11
CA THR A 191 24.37 9.00 9.39
C THR A 191 24.66 9.01 10.89
N SER A 192 25.40 7.99 11.38
CA SER A 192 25.75 7.91 12.81
C SER A 192 26.38 9.19 13.37
N PRO A 193 27.33 9.86 12.69
CA PRO A 193 27.84 11.14 13.18
C PRO A 193 26.79 12.24 13.29
N GLN A 194 25.85 12.30 12.35
CA GLN A 194 24.77 13.30 12.40
C GLN A 194 23.80 13.06 13.55
N ILE A 195 23.47 11.78 13.81
CA ILE A 195 22.62 11.40 14.94
C ILE A 195 23.33 11.71 16.27
N LEU A 196 24.60 11.34 16.39
CA LEU A 196 25.39 11.65 17.58
C LEU A 196 25.49 13.16 17.84
N ALA A 197 25.75 13.96 16.80
CA ALA A 197 25.77 15.40 16.91
C ALA A 197 24.43 16.00 17.38
N GLN A 198 23.29 15.43 16.96
CA GLN A 198 21.99 15.84 17.45
C GLN A 198 21.78 15.49 18.93
N ILE A 199 22.23 14.30 19.34
CA ILE A 199 22.19 13.88 20.74
C ILE A 199 23.07 14.79 21.59
N ASP A 200 24.30 15.05 21.18
CA ASP A 200 25.23 15.93 21.89
C ASP A 200 24.67 17.35 22.01
N ALA A 201 24.08 17.89 20.94
CA ALA A 201 23.45 19.22 20.96
C ALA A 201 22.27 19.29 21.94
N PHE A 202 21.50 18.20 22.05
CA PHE A 202 20.38 18.12 23.01
C PHE A 202 20.86 18.21 24.46
N PHE A 203 21.96 17.51 24.80
CA PHE A 203 22.51 17.52 26.15
C PHE A 203 23.36 18.77 26.47
N LEU A 204 24.01 19.37 25.47
CA LEU A 204 24.84 20.57 25.65
C LEU A 204 24.05 21.87 25.52
N GLY A 205 22.90 21.87 24.82
CA GLY A 205 22.05 23.04 24.63
C GLY A 205 21.15 23.39 25.82
N GLY A 206 21.23 22.66 26.91
CA GLY A 206 20.48 22.89 28.16
C GLY A 206 21.25 23.65 29.25
N GLN A 207 22.37 24.30 28.93
CA GLN A 207 23.12 25.17 29.85
C GLN A 207 22.95 26.64 29.50
#